data_59ba9d95c7c06079fa661835ba3902b8
#
_entry.id   59ba9d95c7c06079fa661835ba3902b8
#
_cell.length_a   1.000
_cell.length_b   1.000
_cell.length_c   1.000
_cell.angle_alpha   90.00
_cell.angle_beta   90.00
_cell.angle_gamma   90.00
#
_symmetry.space_group_name_H-M   'P 1'
#
loop_
_entity.id
_entity.type
_entity.pdbx_description
1 polymer ?
#
loop_
_entity_poly.entity_id
_entity_poly.type
_entity_poly.pdbx_seq_one_letter_code
_entity_poly.pdbx_strand_id
1 'polypeptide(L)'
;MNKKQLSIDIIKQGLNDSDCDVRIAAMNACQGRDIPLDIIKQGLNDSDWRVRSAAMKYIKDNNIENVYVPYRAIEPPKKVYKKCIGDVIIVATIPDDAEVRGGYNSKCRTNKAKIIDIIGAFGGVQVGVSMYDMTTAYFIGDDVYINDFDLSNEECSTGFHFFCDIEQAKNYNF
;
A
#
# COMPACT_ATOMS: atom_id res chain seq x y z
N MET A 1 -13.94 12.84 34.66
CA MET A 1 -12.88 11.83 34.86
C MET A 1 -11.68 12.22 34.06
N ASN A 2 -10.59 12.66 34.72
CA ASN A 2 -9.32 12.96 34.05
C ASN A 2 -8.76 11.64 33.44
N LYS A 3 -8.82 11.48 32.13
CA LYS A 3 -8.02 10.44 31.45
C LYS A 3 -6.56 10.82 31.70
N LYS A 4 -5.90 10.14 32.65
CA LYS A 4 -4.46 10.24 32.83
C LYS A 4 -3.82 10.03 31.45
N GLN A 5 -3.20 11.07 30.93
CA GLN A 5 -2.51 11.02 29.64
C GLN A 5 -1.35 10.05 29.79
N LEU A 6 -1.39 8.91 29.09
CA LEU A 6 -0.25 8.00 29.02
C LEU A 6 0.98 8.78 28.54
N SER A 7 2.09 8.66 29.24
CA SER A 7 3.33 9.30 28.78
C SER A 7 3.84 8.61 27.50
N ILE A 8 4.62 9.33 26.71
CA ILE A 8 5.29 8.78 25.53
C ILE A 8 6.17 7.57 25.90
N ASP A 9 6.79 7.59 27.08
CA ASP A 9 7.64 6.49 27.57
C ASP A 9 6.84 5.20 27.79
N ILE A 10 5.61 5.30 28.30
CA ILE A 10 4.72 4.14 28.47
C ILE A 10 4.30 3.59 27.10
N ILE A 11 4.03 4.46 26.13
CA ILE A 11 3.74 4.02 24.74
C ILE A 11 4.94 3.29 24.15
N LYS A 12 6.16 3.84 24.27
CA LYS A 12 7.40 3.19 23.80
C LYS A 12 7.61 1.83 24.48
N GLN A 13 7.40 1.74 25.78
CA GLN A 13 7.49 0.49 26.51
C GLN A 13 6.46 -0.54 25.99
N GLY A 14 5.22 -0.12 25.80
CA GLY A 14 4.15 -0.99 25.29
C GLY A 14 4.43 -1.46 23.85
N LEU A 15 5.05 -0.65 22.99
CA LEU A 15 5.42 -1.05 21.63
C LEU A 15 6.60 -2.05 21.58
N ASN A 16 7.34 -2.23 22.67
CA ASN A 16 8.40 -3.22 22.82
C ASN A 16 7.94 -4.49 23.55
N ASP A 17 6.66 -4.60 23.90
CA ASP A 17 6.14 -5.77 24.60
C ASP A 17 6.16 -7.02 23.68
N SER A 18 6.38 -8.18 24.27
CA SER A 18 6.31 -9.46 23.55
C SER A 18 4.90 -9.79 23.08
N ASP A 19 3.88 -9.36 23.83
CA ASP A 19 2.48 -9.55 23.50
C ASP A 19 2.01 -8.53 22.44
N CYS A 20 1.53 -9.02 21.30
CA CYS A 20 1.03 -8.18 20.22
C CYS A 20 -0.19 -7.35 20.64
N ASP A 21 -1.05 -7.84 21.52
CA ASP A 21 -2.22 -7.09 21.96
C ASP A 21 -1.84 -5.88 22.84
N VAL A 22 -0.74 -5.99 23.60
CA VAL A 22 -0.15 -4.85 24.31
C VAL A 22 0.43 -3.84 23.31
N ARG A 23 1.14 -4.30 22.27
CA ARG A 23 1.67 -3.41 21.25
C ARG A 23 0.56 -2.72 20.44
N ILE A 24 -0.55 -3.41 20.13
CA ILE A 24 -1.74 -2.83 19.50
C ILE A 24 -2.34 -1.74 20.39
N ALA A 25 -2.51 -2.02 21.68
CA ALA A 25 -3.06 -1.07 22.63
C ALA A 25 -2.18 0.19 22.75
N ALA A 26 -0.86 0.02 22.77
CA ALA A 26 0.11 1.12 22.78
C ALA A 26 0.01 1.98 21.52
N MET A 27 -0.08 1.37 20.32
CA MET A 27 -0.22 2.08 19.06
C MET A 27 -1.58 2.81 18.96
N ASN A 28 -2.66 2.19 19.41
CA ASN A 28 -3.98 2.83 19.48
C ASN A 28 -4.00 4.02 20.46
N ALA A 29 -3.21 3.97 21.53
CA ALA A 29 -3.08 5.09 22.46
C ALA A 29 -2.41 6.33 21.85
N CYS A 30 -1.79 6.23 20.70
CA CYS A 30 -1.24 7.36 19.94
C CYS A 30 -2.34 8.23 19.32
N GLN A 31 -3.52 7.67 19.03
CA GLN A 31 -4.57 8.37 18.30
C GLN A 31 -5.01 9.66 19.02
N GLY A 32 -5.13 10.76 18.22
CA GLY A 32 -5.54 12.08 18.73
C GLY A 32 -4.48 12.78 19.58
N ARG A 33 -3.21 12.40 19.49
CA ARG A 33 -2.08 13.00 20.21
C ARG A 33 -0.99 13.41 19.24
N ASP A 34 -0.15 14.36 19.67
CA ASP A 34 1.08 14.68 18.95
C ASP A 34 2.17 13.69 19.38
N ILE A 35 2.48 12.75 18.51
CA ILE A 35 3.40 11.65 18.76
C ILE A 35 4.63 11.79 17.84
N PRO A 36 5.85 11.65 18.37
CA PRO A 36 7.06 11.65 17.57
C PRO A 36 7.01 10.59 16.46
N LEU A 37 7.47 10.97 15.26
CA LEU A 37 7.37 10.14 14.05
C LEU A 37 8.16 8.82 14.17
N ASP A 38 9.22 8.77 14.98
CA ASP A 38 9.99 7.55 15.25
C ASP A 38 9.14 6.44 15.88
N ILE A 39 8.21 6.80 16.76
CA ILE A 39 7.26 5.88 17.39
C ILE A 39 6.28 5.32 16.34
N ILE A 40 5.78 6.17 15.47
CA ILE A 40 4.88 5.76 14.39
C ILE A 40 5.60 4.84 13.39
N LYS A 41 6.85 5.17 13.04
CA LYS A 41 7.69 4.30 12.20
C LYS A 41 7.97 2.96 12.85
N GLN A 42 8.16 2.90 14.18
CA GLN A 42 8.27 1.62 14.90
C GLN A 42 7.00 0.78 14.72
N GLY A 43 5.82 1.36 14.90
CA GLY A 43 4.54 0.68 14.67
C GLY A 43 4.36 0.20 13.23
N LEU A 44 4.82 0.97 12.22
CA LEU A 44 4.78 0.57 10.80
C LEU A 44 5.66 -0.64 10.48
N ASN A 45 6.72 -0.87 11.25
CA ASN A 45 7.65 -1.97 11.08
C ASN A 45 7.38 -3.15 12.04
N ASP A 46 6.28 -3.14 12.77
CA ASP A 46 5.92 -4.23 13.68
C ASP A 46 5.70 -5.55 12.94
N SER A 47 5.98 -6.65 13.59
CA SER A 47 5.73 -7.99 13.05
C SER A 47 4.24 -8.28 12.89
N ASP A 48 3.37 -7.75 13.78
CA ASP A 48 1.92 -7.94 13.74
C ASP A 48 1.25 -6.88 12.84
N TRP A 49 0.46 -7.32 11.87
CA TRP A 49 -0.21 -6.45 10.90
C TRP A 49 -1.22 -5.48 11.55
N ARG A 50 -1.82 -5.84 12.70
CA ARG A 50 -2.79 -5.00 13.41
C ARG A 50 -2.11 -3.78 14.04
N VAL A 51 -0.86 -3.95 14.53
CA VAL A 51 -0.04 -2.83 15.00
C VAL A 51 0.30 -1.90 13.83
N ARG A 52 0.73 -2.47 12.70
CA ARG A 52 1.02 -1.68 11.50
C ARG A 52 -0.20 -0.93 10.98
N SER A 53 -1.38 -1.56 11.00
CA SER A 53 -2.66 -0.94 10.62
C SER A 53 -3.04 0.23 11.54
N ALA A 54 -2.81 0.10 12.84
CA ALA A 54 -3.04 1.19 13.80
C ALA A 54 -2.08 2.39 13.54
N ALA A 55 -0.82 2.12 13.19
CA ALA A 55 0.14 3.15 12.81
C ALA A 55 -0.26 3.85 11.51
N MET A 56 -0.74 3.10 10.51
CA MET A 56 -1.28 3.66 9.27
C MET A 56 -2.48 4.57 9.52
N LYS A 57 -3.40 4.14 10.39
CA LYS A 57 -4.54 4.95 10.77
C LYS A 57 -4.09 6.29 11.36
N TYR A 58 -3.07 6.28 12.23
CA TYR A 58 -2.50 7.51 12.79
C TYR A 58 -1.96 8.45 11.70
N ILE A 59 -1.20 7.92 10.73
CA ILE A 59 -0.65 8.70 9.61
C ILE A 59 -1.78 9.37 8.82
N LYS A 60 -2.81 8.60 8.47
CA LYS A 60 -3.97 9.09 7.71
C LYS A 60 -4.75 10.16 8.48
N ASP A 61 -5.08 9.91 9.74
CA ASP A 61 -5.90 10.79 10.56
C ASP A 61 -5.19 12.14 10.86
N ASN A 62 -3.85 12.15 10.83
CA ASN A 62 -3.05 13.36 11.07
C ASN A 62 -2.47 13.97 9.78
N ASN A 63 -2.87 13.48 8.59
CA ASN A 63 -2.38 13.94 7.28
C ASN A 63 -0.84 14.02 7.20
N ILE A 64 -0.15 13.00 7.73
CA ILE A 64 1.31 12.99 7.72
C ILE A 64 1.78 12.55 6.33
N GLU A 65 2.40 13.48 5.62
CA GLU A 65 2.96 13.25 4.28
C GLU A 65 4.38 12.69 4.35
N ASN A 66 4.83 12.08 3.25
CA ASN A 66 6.21 11.61 3.04
C ASN A 66 6.70 10.53 4.04
N VAL A 67 5.78 9.75 4.61
CA VAL A 67 6.13 8.56 5.38
C VAL A 67 6.07 7.34 4.45
N TYR A 68 7.22 6.69 4.25
CA TYR A 68 7.25 5.43 3.53
C TYR A 68 6.54 4.34 4.33
N VAL A 69 5.54 3.74 3.73
CA VAL A 69 4.79 2.59 4.28
C VAL A 69 4.97 1.44 3.32
N PRO A 70 5.69 0.37 3.70
CA PRO A 70 5.83 -0.79 2.83
C PRO A 70 4.46 -1.36 2.41
N TYR A 71 4.34 -1.82 1.18
CA TYR A 71 3.10 -2.42 0.65
C TYR A 71 2.50 -3.49 1.58
N ARG A 72 3.37 -4.33 2.18
CA ARG A 72 2.95 -5.40 3.11
C ARG A 72 2.91 -4.95 4.57
N ALA A 73 3.03 -3.67 4.86
CA ALA A 73 2.95 -3.16 6.23
C ALA A 73 1.57 -3.34 6.87
N ILE A 74 0.53 -3.43 6.04
CA ILE A 74 -0.85 -3.73 6.46
C ILE A 74 -1.30 -5.03 5.80
N GLU A 75 -2.47 -5.52 6.14
CA GLU A 75 -3.09 -6.60 5.38
C GLU A 75 -3.12 -6.19 3.90
N PRO A 76 -2.50 -6.97 2.99
CA PRO A 76 -2.44 -6.60 1.59
C PRO A 76 -3.84 -6.31 1.05
N PRO A 77 -4.03 -5.25 0.28
CA PRO A 77 -5.33 -4.96 -0.29
C PRO A 77 -5.75 -6.13 -1.20
N LYS A 78 -6.99 -6.57 -1.05
CA LYS A 78 -7.56 -7.65 -1.89
C LYS A 78 -7.56 -7.28 -3.37
N LYS A 79 -7.50 -5.98 -3.68
CA LYS A 79 -7.48 -5.44 -5.03
C LYS A 79 -6.48 -4.29 -5.12
N VAL A 80 -5.80 -4.22 -6.25
CA VAL A 80 -4.90 -3.13 -6.62
C VAL A 80 -5.31 -2.57 -7.98
N TYR A 81 -4.83 -1.38 -8.31
CA TYR A 81 -5.33 -0.61 -9.43
C TYR A 81 -4.20 -0.07 -10.30
N LYS A 82 -4.31 -0.25 -11.61
CA LYS A 82 -3.37 0.30 -12.59
C LYS A 82 -4.10 1.20 -13.57
N LYS A 83 -3.63 2.45 -13.72
CA LYS A 83 -4.14 3.34 -14.76
C LYS A 83 -3.59 2.92 -16.12
N CYS A 84 -4.47 2.93 -17.09
CA CYS A 84 -4.19 2.66 -18.50
C CYS A 84 -4.64 3.84 -19.36
N ILE A 85 -4.37 3.78 -20.66
CA ILE A 85 -4.76 4.80 -21.64
C ILE A 85 -6.30 4.95 -21.63
N GLY A 86 -6.78 6.19 -21.84
CA GLY A 86 -8.22 6.48 -21.99
C GLY A 86 -9.00 6.38 -20.68
N ASP A 87 -8.35 6.67 -19.53
CA ASP A 87 -8.94 6.61 -18.18
C ASP A 87 -9.46 5.22 -17.79
N VAL A 88 -8.96 4.19 -18.45
CA VAL A 88 -9.23 2.80 -18.10
C VAL A 88 -8.40 2.42 -16.86
N ILE A 89 -9.05 1.74 -15.91
CA ILE A 89 -8.41 1.21 -14.70
C ILE A 89 -8.46 -0.30 -14.71
N ILE A 90 -7.30 -0.94 -14.70
CA ILE A 90 -7.15 -2.37 -14.42
C ILE A 90 -7.36 -2.60 -12.93
N VAL A 91 -8.14 -3.59 -12.59
CA VAL A 91 -8.25 -4.14 -11.23
C VAL A 91 -7.55 -5.48 -11.20
N ALA A 92 -6.61 -5.64 -10.31
CA ALA A 92 -5.82 -6.88 -10.19
C ALA A 92 -5.72 -7.35 -8.75
N THR A 93 -5.35 -8.61 -8.57
CA THR A 93 -4.89 -9.18 -7.29
C THR A 93 -3.40 -9.48 -7.39
N ILE A 94 -2.70 -9.39 -6.26
CA ILE A 94 -1.28 -9.72 -6.16
C ILE A 94 -1.15 -11.04 -5.44
N PRO A 95 -0.59 -12.09 -6.06
CA PRO A 95 -0.36 -13.37 -5.41
C PRO A 95 0.56 -13.25 -4.18
N ASP A 96 0.39 -14.13 -3.21
CA ASP A 96 1.18 -14.11 -1.96
C ASP A 96 2.67 -14.34 -2.19
N ASP A 97 3.02 -15.09 -3.24
CA ASP A 97 4.39 -15.39 -3.65
C ASP A 97 4.99 -14.32 -4.60
N ALA A 98 4.29 -13.23 -4.85
CA ALA A 98 4.78 -12.15 -5.67
C ALA A 98 5.82 -11.29 -4.93
N GLU A 99 6.88 -10.89 -5.65
CA GLU A 99 7.77 -9.83 -5.20
C GLU A 99 7.09 -8.47 -5.42
N VAL A 100 7.11 -7.64 -4.38
CA VAL A 100 6.52 -6.30 -4.43
C VAL A 100 7.56 -5.27 -3.97
N ARG A 101 7.63 -4.15 -4.68
CA ARG A 101 8.41 -2.97 -4.33
C ARG A 101 7.51 -1.74 -4.34
N GLY A 102 7.87 -0.76 -3.53
CA GLY A 102 7.09 0.47 -3.36
C GLY A 102 6.34 0.53 -2.05
N GLY A 103 5.69 1.66 -1.81
CA GLY A 103 4.96 1.96 -0.59
C GLY A 103 3.44 1.98 -0.81
N TYR A 104 2.69 1.67 0.24
CA TYR A 104 1.23 1.60 0.20
C TYR A 104 0.57 2.90 -0.31
N ASN A 105 1.16 4.06 0.04
CA ASN A 105 0.66 5.39 -0.36
C ASN A 105 1.33 5.93 -1.63
N SER A 106 2.09 5.12 -2.34
CA SER A 106 2.78 5.51 -3.57
C SER A 106 2.56 4.48 -4.67
N LYS A 107 3.16 4.72 -5.81
CA LYS A 107 3.19 3.75 -6.90
C LYS A 107 4.02 2.53 -6.48
N CYS A 108 3.39 1.37 -6.56
CA CYS A 108 4.03 0.07 -6.34
C CYS A 108 4.31 -0.62 -7.67
N ARG A 109 5.19 -1.61 -7.65
CA ARG A 109 5.43 -2.53 -8.76
C ARG A 109 5.62 -3.96 -8.27
N THR A 110 5.24 -4.92 -9.10
CA THR A 110 5.33 -6.35 -8.79
C THR A 110 5.74 -7.17 -9.99
N ASN A 111 6.29 -8.35 -9.73
CA ASN A 111 6.62 -9.32 -10.77
C ASN A 111 5.43 -10.21 -11.17
N LYS A 112 4.35 -10.25 -10.38
CA LYS A 112 3.17 -11.08 -10.66
C LYS A 112 1.89 -10.32 -10.32
N ALA A 113 0.89 -10.43 -11.20
CA ALA A 113 -0.46 -9.96 -10.93
C ALA A 113 -1.47 -10.81 -11.69
N LYS A 114 -2.70 -10.88 -11.18
CA LYS A 114 -3.84 -11.46 -11.89
C LYS A 114 -4.88 -10.39 -12.15
N ILE A 115 -5.25 -10.19 -13.41
CA ILE A 115 -6.26 -9.22 -13.81
C ILE A 115 -7.64 -9.80 -13.53
N ILE A 116 -8.42 -9.12 -12.70
CA ILE A 116 -9.74 -9.61 -12.27
C ILE A 116 -10.90 -8.77 -12.77
N ASP A 117 -10.63 -7.50 -13.15
CA ASP A 117 -11.66 -6.60 -13.66
C ASP A 117 -11.04 -5.43 -14.44
N ILE A 118 -11.83 -4.76 -15.27
CA ILE A 118 -11.44 -3.56 -16.02
C ILE A 118 -12.55 -2.53 -15.90
N ILE A 119 -12.25 -1.39 -15.29
CA ILE A 119 -13.16 -0.26 -15.11
C ILE A 119 -12.93 0.73 -16.26
N GLY A 120 -14.00 1.11 -16.93
CA GLY A 120 -13.96 1.93 -18.15
C GLY A 120 -13.86 1.05 -19.41
N ALA A 121 -14.01 1.66 -20.55
CA ALA A 121 -13.95 0.97 -21.82
C ALA A 121 -13.28 1.87 -22.87
N PHE A 122 -12.30 1.34 -23.59
CA PHE A 122 -11.74 1.99 -24.74
C PHE A 122 -12.43 1.47 -26.01
N GLY A 123 -13.14 2.36 -26.71
CA GLY A 123 -13.86 1.99 -27.94
C GLY A 123 -14.93 0.90 -27.76
N GLY A 124 -15.50 0.76 -26.55
CA GLY A 124 -16.50 -0.27 -26.25
C GLY A 124 -15.93 -1.66 -25.90
N VAL A 125 -14.63 -1.82 -25.90
CA VAL A 125 -13.93 -3.06 -25.56
C VAL A 125 -13.31 -2.93 -24.17
N GLN A 126 -13.51 -3.93 -23.33
CA GLN A 126 -12.87 -4.01 -22.00
C GLN A 126 -11.41 -4.51 -22.16
N VAL A 127 -10.54 -3.58 -22.46
CA VAL A 127 -9.10 -3.80 -22.57
C VAL A 127 -8.36 -2.64 -21.89
N GLY A 128 -7.34 -2.93 -21.13
CA GLY A 128 -6.44 -1.92 -20.58
C GLY A 128 -5.13 -1.91 -21.36
N VAL A 129 -4.77 -0.77 -21.95
CA VAL A 129 -3.49 -0.60 -22.64
C VAL A 129 -2.54 0.19 -21.73
N SER A 130 -1.33 -0.33 -21.55
CA SER A 130 -0.29 0.28 -20.73
C SER A 130 0.03 1.71 -21.21
N MET A 131 0.07 2.66 -20.29
CA MET A 131 0.48 4.05 -20.59
C MET A 131 1.97 4.15 -20.87
N TYR A 132 2.77 3.19 -20.39
CA TYR A 132 4.23 3.25 -20.47
C TYR A 132 4.75 2.89 -21.88
N ASP A 133 4.33 1.75 -22.41
CA ASP A 133 4.83 1.21 -23.67
C ASP A 133 3.81 1.28 -24.82
N MET A 134 2.56 1.62 -24.50
CA MET A 134 1.42 1.71 -25.45
C MET A 134 1.17 0.43 -26.27
N THR A 135 1.85 -0.66 -25.97
CA THR A 135 1.79 -1.94 -26.70
C THR A 135 1.27 -3.08 -25.85
N THR A 136 1.53 -3.05 -24.55
CA THR A 136 1.03 -4.09 -23.63
C THR A 136 -0.45 -3.90 -23.37
N ALA A 137 -1.25 -4.89 -23.79
CA ALA A 137 -2.67 -4.95 -23.51
C ALA A 137 -2.97 -5.96 -22.39
N TYR A 138 -3.92 -5.64 -21.53
CA TYR A 138 -4.39 -6.47 -20.42
C TYR A 138 -5.84 -6.81 -20.60
N PHE A 139 -6.20 -8.08 -20.38
CA PHE A 139 -7.56 -8.59 -20.45
C PHE A 139 -7.98 -9.20 -19.11
N ILE A 140 -9.28 -9.26 -18.86
CA ILE A 140 -9.80 -9.94 -17.66
C ILE A 140 -9.42 -11.42 -17.73
N GLY A 141 -8.81 -11.91 -16.65
CA GLY A 141 -8.32 -13.29 -16.53
C GLY A 141 -6.83 -13.46 -16.81
N ASP A 142 -6.16 -12.44 -17.35
CA ASP A 142 -4.71 -12.53 -17.60
C ASP A 142 -3.92 -12.73 -16.31
N ASP A 143 -2.95 -13.63 -16.37
CA ASP A 143 -1.87 -13.76 -15.41
C ASP A 143 -0.65 -13.01 -15.94
N VAL A 144 -0.22 -11.98 -15.23
CA VAL A 144 0.94 -11.14 -15.60
C VAL A 144 2.18 -11.67 -14.90
N TYR A 145 3.26 -11.88 -15.67
CA TYR A 145 4.57 -12.28 -15.15
C TYR A 145 5.66 -11.38 -15.75
N ILE A 146 6.49 -10.82 -14.87
CA ILE A 146 7.64 -9.98 -15.24
C ILE A 146 8.93 -10.72 -14.87
N ASN A 147 9.59 -11.28 -15.85
CA ASN A 147 10.77 -12.14 -15.63
C ASN A 147 12.03 -11.35 -15.26
N ASP A 148 12.15 -10.13 -15.74
CA ASP A 148 13.27 -9.20 -15.51
C ASP A 148 12.96 -8.19 -14.40
N PHE A 149 12.17 -8.59 -13.40
CA PHE A 149 11.77 -7.73 -12.30
C PHE A 149 12.98 -7.25 -11.49
N ASP A 150 13.13 -5.93 -11.42
CA ASP A 150 14.18 -5.29 -10.64
C ASP A 150 13.83 -5.26 -9.15
N LEU A 151 14.71 -5.83 -8.34
CA LEU A 151 14.57 -5.87 -6.88
C LEU A 151 14.99 -4.58 -6.16
N SER A 152 15.49 -3.57 -6.88
CA SER A 152 15.78 -2.25 -6.31
C SER A 152 14.51 -1.57 -5.78
N ASN A 153 14.67 -0.47 -5.05
CA ASN A 153 13.54 0.34 -4.61
C ASN A 153 13.23 1.51 -5.57
N GLU A 154 13.78 1.49 -6.77
CA GLU A 154 13.48 2.51 -7.77
C GLU A 154 12.03 2.41 -8.23
N GLU A 155 11.32 3.53 -8.19
CA GLU A 155 9.88 3.59 -8.47
C GLU A 155 9.56 3.31 -9.96
N CYS A 156 10.42 3.75 -10.86
CA CYS A 156 10.21 3.66 -12.30
C CYS A 156 11.04 2.54 -12.97
N SER A 157 11.25 1.42 -12.28
CA SER A 157 11.93 0.25 -12.82
C SER A 157 10.97 -0.80 -13.37
N THR A 158 11.49 -1.93 -13.89
CA THR A 158 10.68 -3.00 -14.48
C THR A 158 9.67 -3.60 -13.50
N GLY A 159 8.45 -3.84 -13.98
CA GLY A 159 7.37 -4.41 -13.15
C GLY A 159 5.97 -4.06 -13.64
N PHE A 160 4.99 -4.76 -13.15
CA PHE A 160 3.60 -4.35 -13.22
C PHE A 160 3.36 -3.26 -12.18
N HIS A 161 3.23 -2.01 -12.62
CA HIS A 161 3.01 -0.86 -11.75
C HIS A 161 1.54 -0.74 -11.36
N PHE A 162 1.28 -0.47 -10.08
CA PHE A 162 -0.06 -0.37 -9.53
C PHE A 162 -0.14 0.58 -8.33
N PHE A 163 -1.35 0.87 -7.90
CA PHE A 163 -1.69 1.62 -6.68
C PHE A 163 -2.58 0.77 -5.78
N CYS A 164 -2.47 0.97 -4.48
CA CYS A 164 -3.31 0.29 -3.50
C CYS A 164 -4.70 0.91 -3.38
N ASP A 165 -4.87 2.14 -3.85
CA ASP A 165 -6.12 2.88 -3.82
C ASP A 165 -6.52 3.33 -5.24
N ILE A 166 -7.83 3.22 -5.55
CA ILE A 166 -8.34 3.54 -6.91
C ILE A 166 -8.23 5.03 -7.23
N GLU A 167 -8.38 5.91 -6.25
CA GLU A 167 -8.27 7.36 -6.48
C GLU A 167 -6.83 7.77 -6.75
N GLN A 168 -5.84 7.09 -6.15
CA GLN A 168 -4.43 7.27 -6.51
C GLN A 168 -4.18 6.88 -7.97
N ALA A 169 -4.75 5.75 -8.41
CA ALA A 169 -4.63 5.32 -9.80
C ALA A 169 -5.30 6.32 -10.77
N LYS A 170 -6.51 6.78 -10.47
CA LYS A 170 -7.25 7.75 -11.31
C LYS A 170 -6.52 9.09 -11.44
N ASN A 171 -5.98 9.59 -10.33
CA ASN A 171 -5.30 10.89 -10.27
C ASN A 171 -3.84 10.85 -10.75
N TYR A 172 -3.32 9.66 -11.05
CA TYR A 172 -1.97 9.53 -11.58
C TYR A 172 -1.88 10.13 -12.99
N ASN A 173 -1.01 11.10 -13.16
CA ASN A 173 -0.66 11.69 -14.44
C ASN A 173 0.79 11.32 -14.77
N PHE A 174 1.00 10.88 -16.00
CA PHE A 174 2.31 10.52 -16.54
C PHE A 174 3.07 11.74 -16.99
#